data_93ab19382b370c0828c3a912b1d73724
#
_entry.id   93ab19382b370c0828c3a912b1d73724
#
_cell.length_a   1.000
_cell.length_b   1.000
_cell.length_c   1.000
_cell.angle_alpha   90.00
_cell.angle_beta   90.00
_cell.angle_gamma   90.00
#
_symmetry.space_group_name_H-M   'P 1'
#
loop_
_entity.id
_entity.type
_entity.pdbx_description
1 polymer ?
#
loop_
_entity_poly.entity_id
_entity_poly.type
_entity_poly.pdbx_seq_one_letter_code
_entity_poly.pdbx_strand_id
1 'polypeptide(L)'
;MEDHLKNKSRLKHEWEALCAYEADPCATNAALQKKNASKNRYPTILPYDHSRVILNDSANAANSDYINANTIVQYCPVNKFDNFFCDHFPVFLTQTDHDPRNPAYIATQGPLPNTKADFWQMIWEQGSVLIVMLTRLRENGLNMCDRYWPEEGSELFNNYEVHLVSEHIWCDDYLVRSFYLKNLKTGETRTVNQFHYLSWPENGVPSNIKSLLEFRRKVNKSYKGRSCPIVVHCSDGVGRTGTYILIDMVLNRLAKGAKEIDIAASLEHVRDQRMALVKSKTQFEFVLLAVADEVQAILKALSNAN
;
A
#
# COMPACT_ATOMS: atom_id res chain seq x y z
N MET A 1 -6.88 -18.70 -13.94
CA MET A 1 -6.61 -18.80 -12.49
C MET A 1 -6.53 -20.24 -11.97
N GLU A 2 -7.56 -21.06 -12.12
CA GLU A 2 -7.50 -22.47 -11.73
C GLU A 2 -6.36 -23.25 -12.40
N ASP A 3 -6.06 -22.95 -13.65
CA ASP A 3 -4.98 -23.58 -14.41
C ASP A 3 -3.59 -23.20 -13.87
N HIS A 4 -3.40 -21.96 -13.42
CA HIS A 4 -2.17 -21.52 -12.74
C HIS A 4 -1.93 -22.21 -11.40
N LEU A 5 -3.01 -22.43 -10.62
CA LEU A 5 -2.91 -23.09 -9.32
C LEU A 5 -2.69 -24.60 -9.45
N LYS A 6 -3.17 -25.24 -10.54
CA LYS A 6 -2.97 -26.66 -10.83
C LYS A 6 -1.61 -26.96 -11.46
N ASN A 7 -1.04 -26.03 -12.22
CA ASN A 7 0.24 -26.19 -12.92
C ASN A 7 1.40 -25.51 -12.19
N LYS A 8 2.00 -26.21 -11.22
CA LYS A 8 3.11 -25.71 -10.40
C LYS A 8 4.34 -25.29 -11.22
N SER A 9 4.58 -25.89 -12.40
CA SER A 9 5.71 -25.54 -13.25
C SER A 9 5.49 -24.19 -13.92
N ARG A 10 4.28 -23.91 -14.41
CA ARG A 10 3.90 -22.63 -14.99
C ARG A 10 4.04 -21.49 -13.97
N LEU A 11 3.50 -21.68 -12.78
CA LEU A 11 3.59 -20.72 -11.69
C LEU A 11 5.04 -20.44 -11.28
N LYS A 12 5.91 -21.47 -11.33
CA LYS A 12 7.34 -21.30 -11.05
C LYS A 12 8.01 -20.42 -12.11
N HIS A 13 7.78 -20.69 -13.38
CA HIS A 13 8.35 -19.88 -14.49
C HIS A 13 7.85 -18.44 -14.46
N GLU A 14 6.56 -18.24 -14.20
CA GLU A 14 5.97 -16.90 -14.07
C GLU A 14 6.60 -16.13 -12.90
N TRP A 15 6.79 -16.78 -11.74
CA TRP A 15 7.48 -16.18 -10.61
C TRP A 15 8.97 -15.87 -10.92
N GLU A 16 9.67 -16.76 -11.62
CA GLU A 16 11.05 -16.54 -12.05
C GLU A 16 11.15 -15.34 -13.00
N ALA A 17 10.22 -15.19 -13.94
CA ALA A 17 10.14 -14.03 -14.83
C ALA A 17 9.88 -12.74 -14.03
N LEU A 18 8.96 -12.77 -13.09
CA LEU A 18 8.69 -11.64 -12.18
C LEU A 18 9.89 -11.28 -11.29
N CYS A 19 10.73 -12.24 -10.90
CA CYS A 19 11.96 -11.98 -10.17
C CYS A 19 13.07 -11.37 -11.03
N ALA A 20 13.08 -11.68 -12.33
CA ALA A 20 14.03 -11.13 -13.29
C ALA A 20 13.60 -9.76 -13.86
N TYR A 21 12.36 -9.34 -13.56
CA TYR A 21 11.83 -8.06 -14.02
C TYR A 21 12.53 -6.90 -13.32
N GLU A 22 13.03 -5.95 -14.09
CA GLU A 22 13.64 -4.70 -13.63
C GLU A 22 12.81 -3.52 -14.13
N ALA A 23 12.46 -2.63 -13.21
CA ALA A 23 11.73 -1.41 -13.55
C ALA A 23 12.64 -0.42 -14.30
N ASP A 24 12.05 0.33 -15.23
CA ASP A 24 12.71 1.44 -15.90
C ASP A 24 11.75 2.65 -15.96
N PRO A 25 12.08 3.78 -15.27
CA PRO A 25 13.31 4.05 -14.49
C PRO A 25 13.31 3.38 -13.09
N CYS A 26 14.52 3.07 -12.56
CA CYS A 26 14.69 2.44 -11.25
C CYS A 26 15.63 3.24 -10.31
N ALA A 27 15.90 4.50 -10.60
CA ALA A 27 16.79 5.35 -9.80
C ALA A 27 16.25 5.56 -8.36
N THR A 28 17.16 5.54 -7.37
CA THR A 28 16.88 5.73 -5.94
C THR A 28 17.82 6.76 -5.30
N ASN A 29 18.22 7.78 -6.06
CA ASN A 29 19.23 8.76 -5.67
C ASN A 29 18.86 9.54 -4.40
N ALA A 30 17.58 9.89 -4.23
CA ALA A 30 17.11 10.60 -3.04
C ALA A 30 17.32 9.76 -1.77
N ALA A 31 17.06 8.45 -1.83
CA ALA A 31 17.24 7.55 -0.71
C ALA A 31 18.70 7.34 -0.31
N LEU A 32 19.60 7.37 -1.30
CA LEU A 32 21.04 7.16 -1.11
C LEU A 32 21.78 8.41 -0.58
N GLN A 33 21.12 9.57 -0.52
CA GLN A 33 21.73 10.75 0.08
C GLN A 33 22.06 10.48 1.56
N LYS A 34 23.27 10.91 1.99
CA LYS A 34 23.76 10.69 3.35
C LYS A 34 22.77 11.14 4.44
N LYS A 35 22.08 12.26 4.22
CA LYS A 35 21.05 12.79 5.15
C LYS A 35 19.82 11.89 5.29
N ASN A 36 19.55 11.02 4.30
CA ASN A 36 18.36 10.18 4.23
C ASN A 36 18.63 8.71 4.63
N ALA A 37 19.91 8.29 4.69
CA ALA A 37 20.29 6.91 4.96
C ALA A 37 19.68 6.37 6.28
N SER A 38 19.67 7.15 7.35
CA SER A 38 19.10 6.76 8.65
C SER A 38 17.56 6.71 8.66
N LYS A 39 16.91 7.20 7.62
CA LYS A 39 15.46 7.15 7.45
C LYS A 39 14.98 5.86 6.77
N ASN A 40 15.89 5.01 6.31
CA ASN A 40 15.57 3.73 5.68
C ASN A 40 15.72 2.59 6.70
N ARG A 41 14.63 1.86 6.96
CA ARG A 41 14.64 0.69 7.86
C ARG A 41 15.50 -0.44 7.30
N TYR A 42 15.45 -0.63 5.98
CA TYR A 42 16.25 -1.61 5.24
C TYR A 42 17.04 -0.90 4.14
N PRO A 43 18.37 -1.00 4.13
CA PRO A 43 19.20 -0.28 3.18
C PRO A 43 19.04 -0.74 1.73
N THR A 44 18.44 -1.91 1.52
CA THR A 44 18.20 -2.50 0.18
C THR A 44 16.78 -2.26 -0.32
N ILE A 45 15.88 -1.69 0.48
CA ILE A 45 14.49 -1.42 0.09
C ILE A 45 14.31 0.10 0.06
N LEU A 46 14.49 0.65 -1.12
CA LEU A 46 14.53 2.09 -1.34
C LEU A 46 13.40 2.52 -2.29
N PRO A 47 12.81 3.70 -2.08
CA PRO A 47 11.80 4.22 -2.99
C PRO A 47 12.45 4.69 -4.30
N TYR A 48 11.79 4.40 -5.44
CA TYR A 48 12.18 4.98 -6.72
C TYR A 48 11.94 6.49 -6.74
N ASP A 49 12.86 7.25 -7.32
CA ASP A 49 12.81 8.71 -7.35
C ASP A 49 11.58 9.25 -8.09
N HIS A 50 11.14 8.57 -9.17
CA HIS A 50 10.03 9.01 -10.01
C HIS A 50 8.64 8.87 -9.37
N SER A 51 8.51 7.99 -8.37
CA SER A 51 7.21 7.66 -7.72
C SER A 51 7.22 7.90 -6.21
N ARG A 52 8.36 8.35 -5.63
CA ARG A 52 8.44 8.60 -4.20
C ARG A 52 7.49 9.70 -3.75
N VAL A 53 7.00 9.60 -2.54
CA VAL A 53 6.32 10.69 -1.88
C VAL A 53 7.35 11.77 -1.51
N ILE A 54 7.04 13.02 -1.87
CA ILE A 54 7.88 14.19 -1.57
C ILE A 54 7.17 14.99 -0.48
N LEU A 55 7.85 15.17 0.65
CA LEU A 55 7.37 16.00 1.76
C LEU A 55 7.73 17.47 1.52
N ASN A 56 6.93 18.38 2.07
CA ASN A 56 7.29 19.77 2.12
C ASN A 56 8.46 19.95 3.12
N ASP A 57 9.65 20.22 2.62
CA ASP A 57 10.88 20.32 3.41
C ASP A 57 10.84 21.51 4.39
N SER A 58 10.19 22.63 4.03
CA SER A 58 10.01 23.79 4.92
C SER A 58 9.09 23.50 6.11
N ALA A 59 8.28 22.45 6.02
CA ALA A 59 7.43 21.99 7.12
C ALA A 59 8.09 20.89 7.95
N ASN A 60 9.21 20.33 7.48
CA ASN A 60 9.94 19.23 8.10
C ASN A 60 11.03 19.74 9.03
N ALA A 61 11.10 19.24 10.27
CA ALA A 61 12.10 19.64 11.25
C ALA A 61 13.55 19.32 10.83
N ALA A 62 13.74 18.32 9.98
CA ALA A 62 15.04 17.93 9.43
C ALA A 62 15.38 18.62 8.10
N ASN A 63 14.57 19.56 7.62
CA ASN A 63 14.69 20.19 6.30
C ASN A 63 14.92 19.15 5.19
N SER A 64 14.13 18.08 5.22
CA SER A 64 14.22 16.97 4.27
C SER A 64 12.85 16.68 3.67
N ASP A 65 12.80 16.56 2.36
CA ASP A 65 11.62 16.16 1.59
C ASP A 65 11.41 14.64 1.54
N TYR A 66 12.28 13.88 2.25
CA TYR A 66 12.38 12.44 2.09
C TYR A 66 11.63 11.65 3.14
N ILE A 67 10.87 10.69 2.64
CA ILE A 67 10.32 9.55 3.38
C ILE A 67 10.43 8.29 2.51
N ASN A 68 10.64 7.11 3.11
CA ASN A 68 10.64 5.85 2.38
C ASN A 68 9.20 5.40 2.07
N ALA A 69 8.63 6.00 1.04
CA ALA A 69 7.27 5.77 0.57
C ALA A 69 7.14 6.04 -0.94
N ASN A 70 6.33 5.26 -1.64
CA ASN A 70 5.98 5.46 -3.04
C ASN A 70 4.47 5.52 -3.22
N THR A 71 4.02 6.38 -4.12
CA THR A 71 2.64 6.37 -4.62
C THR A 71 2.47 5.20 -5.58
N ILE A 72 1.41 4.41 -5.37
CA ILE A 72 1.04 3.28 -6.22
C ILE A 72 -0.33 3.57 -6.81
N VAL A 73 -0.38 3.73 -8.12
CA VAL A 73 -1.61 4.00 -8.87
C VAL A 73 -1.94 2.83 -9.78
N GLN A 74 -3.20 2.65 -10.02
CA GLN A 74 -3.69 1.62 -10.92
C GLN A 74 -3.61 2.14 -12.35
N TYR A 75 -3.02 1.37 -13.27
CA TYR A 75 -3.06 1.66 -14.70
C TYR A 75 -4.49 1.52 -15.22
N CYS A 76 -4.98 2.55 -15.90
CA CYS A 76 -6.15 2.45 -16.76
C CYS A 76 -5.63 2.34 -18.21
N PRO A 77 -5.78 1.20 -18.90
CA PRO A 77 -5.44 1.16 -20.31
C PRO A 77 -6.38 2.14 -21.04
N VAL A 78 -5.85 3.28 -21.44
CA VAL A 78 -6.52 4.15 -22.41
C VAL A 78 -6.75 3.30 -23.65
N ASN A 79 -7.99 3.23 -24.15
CA ASN A 79 -8.33 2.52 -25.37
C ASN A 79 -7.33 2.92 -26.47
N LYS A 80 -6.71 1.93 -27.14
CA LYS A 80 -5.74 2.10 -28.23
C LYS A 80 -6.26 2.86 -29.46
N PHE A 81 -7.33 3.66 -29.35
CA PHE A 81 -7.94 4.38 -30.45
C PHE A 81 -7.60 5.87 -30.54
N ASP A 82 -6.87 6.44 -29.57
CA ASP A 82 -6.46 7.84 -29.61
C ASP A 82 -4.96 8.04 -29.95
N ASN A 83 -4.38 7.17 -30.79
CA ASN A 83 -3.07 7.39 -31.40
C ASN A 83 -3.20 8.37 -32.59
N PHE A 84 -3.46 9.64 -32.30
CA PHE A 84 -3.16 10.71 -33.23
C PHE A 84 -2.50 11.88 -32.48
N PHE A 85 -1.23 12.12 -32.82
CA PHE A 85 -0.39 13.26 -32.46
C PHE A 85 0.08 13.34 -30.99
N CYS A 86 1.29 12.84 -30.71
CA CYS A 86 2.27 13.60 -29.94
C CYS A 86 3.70 13.05 -30.10
N ASP A 87 4.35 13.38 -31.22
CA ASP A 87 5.80 13.44 -31.31
C ASP A 87 6.24 14.72 -30.56
N HIS A 88 7.24 14.59 -29.65
CA HIS A 88 7.98 15.68 -29.00
C HIS A 88 7.46 16.26 -27.68
N PHE A 89 7.03 15.46 -26.69
CA PHE A 89 7.16 15.88 -25.28
C PHE A 89 7.61 14.73 -24.40
N PRO A 90 8.54 14.94 -23.42
CA PRO A 90 8.84 13.92 -22.45
C PRO A 90 7.57 13.62 -21.69
N VAL A 91 7.13 12.36 -21.71
CA VAL A 91 5.93 11.90 -21.00
C VAL A 91 6.24 11.99 -19.50
N PHE A 92 6.04 13.17 -18.94
CA PHE A 92 5.66 13.29 -17.55
C PHE A 92 4.35 12.52 -17.44
N LEU A 93 4.33 11.43 -16.70
CA LEU A 93 3.12 10.73 -16.26
C LEU A 93 2.25 11.76 -15.55
N THR A 94 1.43 12.46 -16.31
CA THR A 94 0.42 13.35 -15.75
C THR A 94 -0.59 12.45 -15.04
N GLN A 95 -0.92 12.80 -13.82
CA GLN A 95 -1.90 12.14 -12.94
C GLN A 95 -3.31 11.98 -13.55
N THR A 96 -3.49 12.21 -14.86
CA THR A 96 -4.77 12.30 -15.56
C THR A 96 -5.42 10.95 -15.87
N ASP A 97 -4.69 9.83 -15.78
CA ASP A 97 -5.22 8.51 -16.16
C ASP A 97 -5.71 7.66 -14.97
N HIS A 98 -5.64 8.19 -13.76
CA HIS A 98 -6.16 7.51 -12.59
C HIS A 98 -7.67 7.72 -12.47
N ASP A 99 -8.46 6.65 -12.61
CA ASP A 99 -9.90 6.72 -12.31
C ASP A 99 -10.07 7.05 -10.81
N PRO A 100 -10.59 8.26 -10.48
CA PRO A 100 -10.71 8.71 -9.09
C PRO A 100 -11.64 7.81 -8.24
N ARG A 101 -12.36 6.90 -8.87
CA ARG A 101 -13.18 5.89 -8.20
C ARG A 101 -12.35 4.68 -7.75
N ASN A 102 -11.11 4.52 -8.25
CA ASN A 102 -10.18 3.50 -7.75
C ASN A 102 -9.32 4.08 -6.63
N PRO A 103 -9.04 3.34 -5.55
CA PRO A 103 -8.08 3.77 -4.57
C PRO A 103 -6.70 3.96 -5.21
N ALA A 104 -6.05 5.10 -4.92
CA ALA A 104 -4.62 5.20 -4.99
C ALA A 104 -4.05 4.70 -3.66
N TYR A 105 -2.81 4.23 -3.66
CA TYR A 105 -2.14 3.76 -2.46
C TYR A 105 -0.83 4.50 -2.26
N ILE A 106 -0.39 4.54 -1.02
CA ILE A 106 1.00 4.85 -0.67
C ILE A 106 1.55 3.61 0.02
N ALA A 107 2.54 2.97 -0.61
CA ALA A 107 3.29 1.86 -0.03
C ALA A 107 4.49 2.41 0.72
N THR A 108 4.60 2.13 2.02
CA THR A 108 5.67 2.65 2.86
C THR A 108 6.17 1.62 3.88
N GLN A 109 7.39 1.81 4.37
CA GLN A 109 7.95 1.02 5.47
C GLN A 109 7.25 1.32 6.80
N GLY A 110 7.39 0.42 7.78
CA GLY A 110 7.02 0.71 9.17
C GLY A 110 7.86 1.86 9.72
N PRO A 111 7.25 2.92 10.29
CA PRO A 111 7.96 4.06 10.85
C PRO A 111 9.09 3.67 11.81
N LEU A 112 10.21 4.40 11.72
CA LEU A 112 11.34 4.36 12.64
C LEU A 112 11.15 5.42 13.73
N PRO A 113 11.90 5.38 14.85
CA PRO A 113 11.83 6.40 15.89
C PRO A 113 11.99 7.82 15.34
N ASN A 114 12.90 8.00 14.37
CA ASN A 114 13.23 9.29 13.74
C ASN A 114 12.35 9.64 12.53
N THR A 115 11.40 8.78 12.12
CA THR A 115 10.53 9.04 10.96
C THR A 115 9.04 9.09 11.31
N LYS A 116 8.66 8.97 12.58
CA LYS A 116 7.24 9.04 13.01
C LYS A 116 6.60 10.39 12.66
N ALA A 117 7.32 11.48 12.84
CA ALA A 117 6.85 12.81 12.49
C ALA A 117 6.72 12.99 10.96
N ASP A 118 7.68 12.47 10.19
CA ASP A 118 7.63 12.46 8.72
C ASP A 118 6.42 11.66 8.23
N PHE A 119 6.09 10.56 8.90
CA PHE A 119 4.94 9.72 8.58
C PHE A 119 3.62 10.49 8.75
N TRP A 120 3.43 11.19 9.87
CA TRP A 120 2.22 12.00 10.07
C TRP A 120 2.15 13.22 9.15
N GLN A 121 3.30 13.81 8.82
CA GLN A 121 3.39 14.85 7.80
C GLN A 121 2.92 14.31 6.43
N MET A 122 3.38 13.13 6.03
CA MET A 122 2.91 12.46 4.81
C MET A 122 1.40 12.23 4.83
N ILE A 123 0.85 11.68 5.92
CA ILE A 123 -0.61 11.46 6.07
C ILE A 123 -1.37 12.77 5.86
N TRP A 124 -0.88 13.85 6.45
CA TRP A 124 -1.51 15.16 6.33
C TRP A 124 -1.43 15.73 4.91
N GLU A 125 -0.24 15.80 4.35
CA GLU A 125 0.02 16.41 3.04
C GLU A 125 -0.64 15.66 1.88
N GLN A 126 -0.69 14.33 1.96
CA GLN A 126 -1.36 13.50 0.96
C GLN A 126 -2.89 13.41 1.17
N GLY A 127 -3.43 14.05 2.20
CA GLY A 127 -4.86 14.03 2.50
C GLY A 127 -5.39 12.65 2.92
N SER A 128 -4.52 11.73 3.29
CA SER A 128 -4.89 10.36 3.63
C SER A 128 -5.71 10.31 4.91
N VAL A 129 -6.77 9.51 4.91
CA VAL A 129 -7.65 9.28 6.08
C VAL A 129 -7.69 7.82 6.50
N LEU A 130 -7.03 6.94 5.76
CA LEU A 130 -6.96 5.51 6.02
C LEU A 130 -5.51 5.03 6.03
N ILE A 131 -5.16 4.29 7.08
CA ILE A 131 -3.87 3.60 7.23
C ILE A 131 -4.19 2.11 7.36
N VAL A 132 -3.51 1.28 6.57
CA VAL A 132 -3.52 -0.18 6.66
C VAL A 132 -2.17 -0.63 7.17
N MET A 133 -2.14 -1.17 8.37
CA MET A 133 -0.94 -1.70 9.04
C MET A 133 -0.99 -3.23 9.05
N LEU A 134 0.02 -3.88 8.46
CA LEU A 134 0.06 -5.32 8.22
C LEU A 134 1.20 -6.02 9.02
N THR A 135 1.62 -5.44 10.12
CA THR A 135 2.68 -5.98 10.97
C THR A 135 2.40 -5.68 12.42
N ARG A 136 2.88 -6.52 13.34
CA ARG A 136 2.96 -6.17 14.75
C ARG A 136 4.12 -5.21 14.97
N LEU A 137 4.18 -4.57 16.13
CA LEU A 137 5.33 -3.73 16.51
C LEU A 137 6.60 -4.57 16.64
N ARG A 138 6.44 -5.79 17.19
CA ARG A 138 7.53 -6.76 17.34
C ARG A 138 7.09 -8.13 16.85
N GLU A 139 7.99 -8.81 16.14
CA GLU A 139 7.80 -10.18 15.66
C GLU A 139 9.12 -10.94 15.87
N ASN A 140 9.08 -12.13 16.48
CA ASN A 140 10.27 -12.95 16.75
C ASN A 140 11.42 -12.21 17.47
N GLY A 141 11.08 -11.29 18.37
CA GLY A 141 12.05 -10.47 19.09
C GLY A 141 12.59 -9.25 18.32
N LEU A 142 12.28 -9.12 17.04
CA LEU A 142 12.71 -8.00 16.20
C LEU A 142 11.69 -6.86 16.21
N ASN A 143 12.19 -5.63 16.15
CA ASN A 143 11.35 -4.44 16.02
C ASN A 143 10.96 -4.24 14.55
N MET A 144 9.68 -4.45 14.23
CA MET A 144 9.15 -4.39 12.85
C MET A 144 8.61 -3.01 12.51
N CYS A 145 8.13 -2.28 13.50
CA CYS A 145 7.56 -0.94 13.37
C CYS A 145 7.61 -0.24 14.73
N ASP A 146 8.02 1.01 14.77
CA ASP A 146 7.84 1.81 15.98
C ASP A 146 6.39 2.25 16.10
N ARG A 147 5.91 2.30 17.36
CA ARG A 147 4.59 2.84 17.61
C ARG A 147 4.59 4.34 17.30
N TYR A 148 3.78 4.74 16.33
CA TYR A 148 3.63 6.11 15.87
C TYR A 148 2.32 6.74 16.30
N TRP A 149 1.65 6.18 17.29
CA TRP A 149 0.41 6.71 17.89
C TRP A 149 0.51 6.66 19.42
N PRO A 150 -0.21 7.54 20.15
CA PRO A 150 -0.25 7.52 21.60
C PRO A 150 -0.94 6.26 22.15
N GLU A 151 -0.56 5.82 23.34
CA GLU A 151 -1.28 4.74 24.06
C GLU A 151 -2.65 5.20 24.49
N GLU A 152 -2.72 6.43 24.99
CA GLU A 152 -3.93 7.14 25.41
C GLU A 152 -3.73 8.64 25.20
N GLY A 153 -4.82 9.38 25.11
CA GLY A 153 -4.78 10.83 24.95
C GLY A 153 -4.10 11.29 23.66
N SER A 154 -3.22 12.28 23.77
CA SER A 154 -2.54 12.93 22.64
C SER A 154 -1.04 12.81 22.72
N GLU A 155 -0.37 12.70 21.57
CA GLU A 155 1.08 12.79 21.42
C GLU A 155 1.43 13.77 20.31
N LEU A 156 2.51 14.51 20.49
CA LEU A 156 2.96 15.53 19.54
C LEU A 156 4.07 14.96 18.63
N PHE A 157 3.88 15.05 17.34
CA PHE A 157 4.83 14.70 16.30
C PHE A 157 5.16 15.95 15.46
N ASN A 158 6.14 16.71 15.86
CA ASN A 158 6.47 18.04 15.30
C ASN A 158 5.24 18.97 15.29
N ASN A 159 4.73 19.33 14.11
CA ASN A 159 3.58 20.22 13.93
C ASN A 159 2.23 19.48 13.96
N TYR A 160 2.22 18.18 14.23
CA TYR A 160 1.04 17.34 14.21
C TYR A 160 0.75 16.78 15.58
N GLU A 161 -0.43 17.06 16.10
CA GLU A 161 -0.97 16.44 17.31
C GLU A 161 -1.85 15.27 16.90
N VAL A 162 -1.57 14.10 17.45
CA VAL A 162 -2.34 12.87 17.22
C VAL A 162 -3.04 12.49 18.51
N HIS A 163 -4.35 12.48 18.49
CA HIS A 163 -5.19 12.08 19.63
C HIS A 163 -5.85 10.74 19.34
N LEU A 164 -5.68 9.76 20.24
CA LEU A 164 -6.37 8.48 20.16
C LEU A 164 -7.82 8.64 20.62
N VAL A 165 -8.77 8.52 19.68
CA VAL A 165 -10.20 8.65 19.96
C VAL A 165 -10.78 7.32 20.44
N SER A 166 -10.45 6.23 19.74
CA SER A 166 -10.96 4.90 20.06
C SER A 166 -10.08 3.80 19.49
N GLU A 167 -10.11 2.65 20.16
CA GLU A 167 -9.58 1.38 19.67
C GLU A 167 -10.69 0.34 19.75
N HIS A 168 -10.96 -0.36 18.65
CA HIS A 168 -11.96 -1.41 18.57
C HIS A 168 -11.37 -2.70 18.04
N ILE A 169 -11.38 -3.75 18.86
CA ILE A 169 -10.96 -5.10 18.48
C ILE A 169 -12.15 -5.79 17.79
N TRP A 170 -12.00 -6.09 16.51
CA TRP A 170 -13.05 -6.75 15.73
C TRP A 170 -13.02 -8.27 15.88
N CYS A 171 -11.81 -8.83 15.87
CA CYS A 171 -11.55 -10.25 16.06
C CYS A 171 -10.07 -10.44 16.43
N ASP A 172 -9.62 -11.67 16.61
CA ASP A 172 -8.24 -11.99 16.93
C ASP A 172 -7.24 -11.58 15.83
N ASP A 173 -7.72 -11.45 14.58
CA ASP A 173 -6.89 -11.13 13.44
C ASP A 173 -6.64 -9.64 13.25
N TYR A 174 -7.57 -8.75 13.64
CA TYR A 174 -7.42 -7.32 13.40
C TYR A 174 -8.26 -6.42 14.33
N LEU A 175 -7.79 -5.19 14.44
CA LEU A 175 -8.43 -4.11 15.16
C LEU A 175 -8.42 -2.81 14.35
N VAL A 176 -9.21 -1.83 14.78
CA VAL A 176 -9.30 -0.50 14.16
C VAL A 176 -9.11 0.56 15.23
N ARG A 177 -8.22 1.53 14.96
CA ARG A 177 -8.05 2.75 15.76
C ARG A 177 -8.54 3.95 14.99
N SER A 178 -9.18 4.87 15.71
CA SER A 178 -9.54 6.19 15.19
C SER A 178 -8.71 7.26 15.88
N PHE A 179 -8.18 8.19 15.09
CA PHE A 179 -7.39 9.31 15.57
C PHE A 179 -7.98 10.64 15.10
N TYR A 180 -7.83 11.67 15.92
CA TYR A 180 -7.83 13.04 15.44
C TYR A 180 -6.40 13.47 15.16
N LEU A 181 -6.14 13.85 13.91
CA LEU A 181 -4.88 14.41 13.45
C LEU A 181 -5.06 15.92 13.28
N LYS A 182 -4.41 16.70 14.13
CA LYS A 182 -4.47 18.17 14.12
C LYS A 182 -3.16 18.75 13.64
N ASN A 183 -3.23 19.65 12.65
CA ASN A 183 -2.11 20.47 12.23
C ASN A 183 -2.08 21.72 13.09
N LEU A 184 -1.04 21.88 13.92
CA LEU A 184 -0.93 23.00 14.84
C LEU A 184 -0.65 24.34 14.15
N LYS A 185 -0.13 24.34 12.92
CA LYS A 185 0.09 25.57 12.13
C LYS A 185 -1.20 26.14 11.56
N THR A 186 -2.11 25.28 11.12
CA THR A 186 -3.38 25.71 10.50
C THR A 186 -4.56 25.66 11.46
N GLY A 187 -4.45 24.91 12.57
CA GLY A 187 -5.53 24.65 13.51
C GLY A 187 -6.55 23.61 13.02
N GLU A 188 -6.41 23.12 11.79
CA GLU A 188 -7.32 22.14 11.21
C GLU A 188 -7.14 20.75 11.82
N THR A 189 -8.25 20.00 11.94
CA THR A 189 -8.27 18.63 12.43
C THR A 189 -8.93 17.70 11.41
N ARG A 190 -8.38 16.49 11.24
CA ARG A 190 -8.92 15.43 10.39
C ARG A 190 -9.04 14.14 11.17
N THR A 191 -10.06 13.33 10.86
CA THR A 191 -10.17 11.98 11.38
C THR A 191 -9.40 11.02 10.48
N VAL A 192 -8.50 10.24 11.09
CA VAL A 192 -7.71 9.20 10.42
C VAL A 192 -8.00 7.87 11.10
N ASN A 193 -8.30 6.82 10.31
CA ASN A 193 -8.55 5.48 10.81
C ASN A 193 -7.40 4.55 10.43
N GLN A 194 -6.89 3.80 11.41
CA GLN A 194 -5.88 2.76 11.22
C GLN A 194 -6.53 1.39 11.33
N PHE A 195 -6.47 0.62 10.26
CA PHE A 195 -6.83 -0.78 10.22
C PHE A 195 -5.57 -1.62 10.43
N HIS A 196 -5.48 -2.33 11.54
CA HIS A 196 -4.29 -3.06 11.95
C HIS A 196 -4.53 -4.57 11.92
N TYR A 197 -3.93 -5.26 10.95
CA TYR A 197 -3.97 -6.72 10.83
C TYR A 197 -2.84 -7.35 11.63
N LEU A 198 -3.16 -8.22 12.58
CA LEU A 198 -2.24 -8.71 13.61
C LEU A 198 -1.68 -10.12 13.32
N SER A 199 -2.42 -10.95 12.57
CA SER A 199 -2.10 -12.38 12.40
C SER A 199 -1.37 -12.71 11.10
N TRP A 200 -0.76 -11.71 10.44
CA TRP A 200 0.04 -11.93 9.23
C TRP A 200 1.53 -12.08 9.58
N PRO A 201 2.10 -13.30 9.50
CA PRO A 201 3.49 -13.53 9.85
C PRO A 201 4.46 -12.89 8.86
N GLU A 202 5.65 -12.51 9.36
CA GLU A 202 6.73 -11.99 8.51
C GLU A 202 7.12 -13.03 7.44
N ASN A 203 7.36 -12.56 6.21
CA ASN A 203 7.72 -13.37 5.04
C ASN A 203 6.73 -14.50 4.71
N GLY A 204 5.58 -14.56 5.38
CA GLY A 204 4.52 -15.53 5.19
C GLY A 204 3.25 -14.92 4.59
N VAL A 205 2.16 -15.66 4.78
CA VAL A 205 0.81 -15.30 4.35
C VAL A 205 -0.17 -15.52 5.50
N PRO A 206 -1.33 -14.85 5.53
CA PRO A 206 -2.38 -15.15 6.49
C PRO A 206 -2.84 -16.60 6.40
N SER A 207 -3.07 -17.24 7.53
CA SER A 207 -3.61 -18.60 7.58
C SER A 207 -5.07 -18.69 7.14
N ASN A 208 -5.80 -17.57 7.20
CA ASN A 208 -7.21 -17.47 6.87
C ASN A 208 -7.45 -16.39 5.80
N ILE A 209 -7.68 -16.82 4.56
CA ILE A 209 -7.98 -15.94 3.42
C ILE A 209 -9.25 -15.13 3.68
N LYS A 210 -10.30 -15.74 4.23
CA LYS A 210 -11.60 -15.07 4.47
C LYS A 210 -11.48 -13.91 5.44
N SER A 211 -10.64 -14.05 6.48
CA SER A 211 -10.36 -12.99 7.43
C SER A 211 -9.71 -11.77 6.76
N LEU A 212 -8.74 -11.98 5.87
CA LEU A 212 -8.11 -10.90 5.11
C LEU A 212 -9.10 -10.24 4.14
N LEU A 213 -9.94 -11.02 3.45
CA LEU A 213 -10.95 -10.48 2.54
C LEU A 213 -12.03 -9.69 3.29
N GLU A 214 -12.42 -10.11 4.48
CA GLU A 214 -13.33 -9.36 5.35
C GLU A 214 -12.70 -8.04 5.82
N PHE A 215 -11.45 -8.09 6.30
CA PHE A 215 -10.66 -6.91 6.63
C PHE A 215 -10.62 -5.91 5.46
N ARG A 216 -10.28 -6.39 4.25
CA ARG A 216 -10.29 -5.59 3.02
C ARG A 216 -11.65 -4.92 2.76
N ARG A 217 -12.77 -5.67 2.88
CA ARG A 217 -14.12 -5.12 2.68
C ARG A 217 -14.42 -3.99 3.67
N LYS A 218 -13.95 -4.10 4.92
CA LYS A 218 -14.10 -3.04 5.93
C LYS A 218 -13.27 -1.80 5.60
N VAL A 219 -12.03 -1.96 5.14
CA VAL A 219 -11.19 -0.85 4.67
C VAL A 219 -11.88 -0.13 3.50
N ASN A 220 -12.32 -0.87 2.47
CA ASN A 220 -13.00 -0.29 1.30
C ASN A 220 -14.31 0.41 1.66
N LYS A 221 -15.10 -0.14 2.59
CA LYS A 221 -16.31 0.52 3.10
C LYS A 221 -16.01 1.86 3.77
N SER A 222 -14.86 1.98 4.42
CA SER A 222 -14.42 3.20 5.09
C SER A 222 -13.80 4.22 4.12
N TYR A 223 -13.30 3.76 2.97
CA TYR A 223 -12.67 4.61 1.94
C TYR A 223 -13.67 5.60 1.31
N LYS A 224 -14.92 5.22 1.11
CA LYS A 224 -16.01 6.08 0.59
C LYS A 224 -15.72 6.77 -0.75
N GLY A 225 -14.85 6.20 -1.59
CA GLY A 225 -14.57 6.72 -2.94
C GLY A 225 -13.92 8.11 -2.96
N ARG A 226 -13.13 8.47 -1.96
CA ARG A 226 -12.40 9.73 -1.89
C ARG A 226 -11.16 9.68 -2.77
N SER A 227 -10.74 10.83 -3.29
CA SER A 227 -9.50 10.96 -4.10
C SER A 227 -8.20 10.89 -3.31
N CYS A 228 -8.25 10.62 -2.00
CA CYS A 228 -7.08 10.53 -1.14
C CYS A 228 -6.54 9.09 -1.08
N PRO A 229 -5.21 8.89 -1.08
CA PRO A 229 -4.62 7.55 -1.09
C PRO A 229 -4.83 6.82 0.24
N ILE A 230 -4.91 5.48 0.15
CA ILE A 230 -4.83 4.58 1.31
C ILE A 230 -3.35 4.33 1.59
N VAL A 231 -2.88 4.66 2.79
CA VAL A 231 -1.50 4.36 3.19
C VAL A 231 -1.42 2.92 3.68
N VAL A 232 -0.57 2.12 3.06
CA VAL A 232 -0.37 0.71 3.40
C VAL A 232 1.07 0.48 3.81
N HIS A 233 1.28 -0.11 4.98
CA HIS A 233 2.62 -0.45 5.44
C HIS A 233 2.69 -1.80 6.18
N CYS A 234 3.86 -2.39 6.16
CA CYS A 234 4.27 -3.48 7.04
C CYS A 234 5.60 -3.10 7.72
N SER A 235 6.58 -3.97 7.79
CA SER A 235 7.93 -3.62 8.24
C SER A 235 8.75 -2.99 7.10
N ASP A 236 8.92 -3.73 6.00
CA ASP A 236 9.72 -3.30 4.84
C ASP A 236 8.93 -2.47 3.81
N GLY A 237 7.60 -2.50 3.88
CA GLY A 237 6.73 -1.80 2.95
C GLY A 237 6.68 -2.41 1.55
N VAL A 238 7.02 -3.70 1.39
CA VAL A 238 7.02 -4.39 0.10
C VAL A 238 6.35 -5.76 0.13
N GLY A 239 6.66 -6.64 1.09
CA GLY A 239 6.13 -8.01 1.11
C GLY A 239 4.62 -8.03 1.37
N ARG A 240 4.19 -7.92 2.63
CA ARG A 240 2.79 -7.88 3.05
C ARG A 240 2.04 -6.70 2.42
N THR A 241 2.70 -5.55 2.34
CA THR A 241 2.18 -4.33 1.72
C THR A 241 1.81 -4.55 0.25
N GLY A 242 2.73 -5.07 -0.56
CA GLY A 242 2.48 -5.34 -1.98
C GLY A 242 1.42 -6.40 -2.20
N THR A 243 1.41 -7.45 -1.36
CA THR A 243 0.41 -8.52 -1.42
C THR A 243 -1.00 -7.97 -1.18
N TYR A 244 -1.19 -7.14 -0.15
CA TYR A 244 -2.46 -6.51 0.14
C TYR A 244 -2.92 -5.57 -0.97
N ILE A 245 -2.03 -4.67 -1.42
CA ILE A 245 -2.33 -3.70 -2.49
C ILE A 245 -2.74 -4.44 -3.77
N LEU A 246 -1.99 -5.46 -4.18
CA LEU A 246 -2.27 -6.21 -5.40
C LEU A 246 -3.63 -6.94 -5.33
N ILE A 247 -3.95 -7.59 -4.20
CA ILE A 247 -5.27 -8.20 -3.99
C ILE A 247 -6.38 -7.15 -4.10
N ASP A 248 -6.22 -6.01 -3.42
CA ASP A 248 -7.24 -4.98 -3.39
C ASP A 248 -7.44 -4.33 -4.78
N MET A 249 -6.36 -4.03 -5.50
CA MET A 249 -6.42 -3.51 -6.87
C MET A 249 -7.14 -4.45 -7.83
N VAL A 250 -6.75 -5.73 -7.82
CA VAL A 250 -7.34 -6.76 -8.70
C VAL A 250 -8.82 -6.92 -8.42
N LEU A 251 -9.22 -7.04 -7.16
CA LEU A 251 -10.61 -7.21 -6.78
C LEU A 251 -11.47 -5.96 -7.03
N ASN A 252 -10.90 -4.76 -6.90
CA ASN A 252 -11.60 -3.51 -7.26
C ASN A 252 -11.83 -3.42 -8.78
N ARG A 253 -10.89 -3.89 -9.62
CA ARG A 253 -11.08 -3.98 -11.07
C ARG A 253 -12.18 -4.98 -11.44
N LEU A 254 -12.20 -6.16 -10.81
CA LEU A 254 -13.25 -7.16 -11.01
C LEU A 254 -14.63 -6.61 -10.63
N ALA A 255 -14.75 -5.94 -9.49
CA ALA A 255 -15.99 -5.33 -9.05
C ALA A 255 -16.53 -4.26 -10.01
N LYS A 256 -15.67 -3.66 -10.85
CA LYS A 256 -16.02 -2.69 -11.88
C LYS A 256 -16.26 -3.31 -13.26
N GLY A 257 -16.26 -4.63 -13.35
CA GLY A 257 -16.59 -5.37 -14.57
C GLY A 257 -15.42 -5.61 -15.52
N ALA A 258 -14.18 -5.57 -15.03
CA ALA A 258 -13.04 -6.02 -15.84
C ALA A 258 -13.22 -7.49 -16.22
N LYS A 259 -13.21 -7.78 -17.52
CA LYS A 259 -13.46 -9.14 -18.05
C LYS A 259 -12.24 -10.04 -17.94
N GLU A 260 -11.05 -9.46 -18.05
CA GLU A 260 -9.78 -10.16 -17.95
C GLU A 260 -8.83 -9.39 -17.04
N ILE A 261 -8.15 -10.11 -16.18
CA ILE A 261 -7.14 -9.55 -15.28
C ILE A 261 -5.93 -10.47 -15.30
N ASP A 262 -4.82 -9.92 -15.77
CA ASP A 262 -3.50 -10.51 -15.63
C ASP A 262 -2.89 -10.04 -14.32
N ILE A 263 -2.74 -10.96 -13.36
CA ILE A 263 -2.20 -10.66 -12.04
C ILE A 263 -0.68 -10.47 -12.11
N ALA A 264 0.01 -11.20 -12.98
CA ALA A 264 1.45 -11.05 -13.18
C ALA A 264 1.78 -9.66 -13.79
N ALA A 265 1.09 -9.29 -14.86
CA ALA A 265 1.24 -7.95 -15.45
C ALA A 265 0.84 -6.84 -14.47
N SER A 266 -0.17 -7.07 -13.62
CA SER A 266 -0.52 -6.13 -12.55
C SER A 266 0.58 -6.00 -11.51
N LEU A 267 1.30 -7.09 -11.21
CA LEU A 267 2.45 -7.07 -10.30
C LEU A 267 3.64 -6.34 -10.91
N GLU A 268 3.96 -6.56 -12.18
CA GLU A 268 5.00 -5.80 -12.90
C GLU A 268 4.71 -4.32 -12.84
N HIS A 269 3.48 -3.91 -13.16
CA HIS A 269 3.07 -2.51 -13.11
C HIS A 269 3.23 -1.85 -11.72
N VAL A 270 2.91 -2.55 -10.62
CA VAL A 270 3.13 -1.97 -9.28
C VAL A 270 4.61 -2.01 -8.89
N ARG A 271 5.40 -2.94 -9.44
CA ARG A 271 6.86 -2.99 -9.27
C ARG A 271 7.58 -1.88 -10.01
N ASP A 272 7.02 -1.34 -11.10
CA ASP A 272 7.51 -0.12 -11.75
C ASP A 272 7.45 1.09 -10.81
N GLN A 273 6.53 1.08 -9.84
CA GLN A 273 6.32 2.19 -8.93
C GLN A 273 7.02 2.01 -7.58
N ARG A 274 7.22 0.77 -7.12
CA ARG A 274 8.03 0.46 -5.94
C ARG A 274 8.65 -0.92 -6.06
N MET A 275 9.97 -0.98 -5.82
CA MET A 275 10.73 -2.22 -5.91
C MET A 275 10.17 -3.33 -5.01
N ALA A 276 10.33 -4.57 -5.45
CA ALA A 276 10.12 -5.79 -4.68
C ALA A 276 8.72 -5.94 -4.04
N LEU A 277 7.70 -5.21 -4.52
CA LEU A 277 6.32 -5.47 -4.08
C LEU A 277 5.95 -6.93 -4.34
N VAL A 278 5.35 -7.60 -3.35
CA VAL A 278 5.17 -9.06 -3.27
C VAL A 278 6.52 -9.78 -3.26
N LYS A 279 7.07 -9.99 -2.07
CA LYS A 279 8.47 -10.38 -1.87
C LYS A 279 8.77 -11.86 -2.09
N SER A 280 7.77 -12.73 -1.97
CA SER A 280 7.95 -14.17 -2.06
C SER A 280 6.94 -14.83 -3.00
N LYS A 281 7.36 -15.99 -3.56
CA LYS A 281 6.47 -16.85 -4.36
C LYS A 281 5.20 -17.23 -3.59
N THR A 282 5.33 -17.55 -2.30
CA THR A 282 4.19 -17.88 -1.44
C THR A 282 3.20 -16.73 -1.32
N GLN A 283 3.68 -15.48 -1.26
CA GLN A 283 2.82 -14.30 -1.27
C GLN A 283 2.12 -14.12 -2.63
N PHE A 284 2.82 -14.38 -3.73
CA PHE A 284 2.22 -14.34 -5.06
C PHE A 284 1.14 -15.42 -5.25
N GLU A 285 1.43 -16.66 -4.82
CA GLU A 285 0.43 -17.75 -4.79
C GLU A 285 -0.79 -17.37 -3.95
N PHE A 286 -0.56 -16.70 -2.82
CA PHE A 286 -1.64 -16.24 -1.95
C PHE A 286 -2.53 -15.18 -2.62
N VAL A 287 -1.97 -14.27 -3.42
CA VAL A 287 -2.76 -13.32 -4.22
C VAL A 287 -3.70 -14.06 -5.15
N LEU A 288 -3.20 -15.08 -5.89
CA LEU A 288 -4.01 -15.89 -6.80
C LEU A 288 -5.14 -16.61 -6.06
N LEU A 289 -4.84 -17.19 -4.88
CA LEU A 289 -5.81 -17.90 -4.06
C LEU A 289 -6.89 -16.96 -3.50
N ALA A 290 -6.49 -15.80 -2.98
CA ALA A 290 -7.42 -14.82 -2.42
C ALA A 290 -8.39 -14.26 -3.47
N VAL A 291 -7.87 -13.96 -4.67
CA VAL A 291 -8.69 -13.52 -5.79
C VAL A 291 -9.64 -14.62 -6.25
N ALA A 292 -9.18 -15.87 -6.33
CA ALA A 292 -10.02 -17.01 -6.72
C ALA A 292 -11.15 -17.26 -5.72
N ASP A 293 -10.87 -17.20 -4.41
CA ASP A 293 -11.87 -17.39 -3.34
C ASP A 293 -12.97 -16.33 -3.41
N GLU A 294 -12.60 -15.05 -3.59
CA GLU A 294 -13.57 -13.95 -3.71
C GLU A 294 -14.42 -14.06 -4.98
N VAL A 295 -13.83 -14.41 -6.11
CA VAL A 295 -14.56 -14.63 -7.38
C VAL A 295 -15.56 -15.77 -7.22
N GLN A 296 -15.16 -16.90 -6.62
CA GLN A 296 -16.07 -18.02 -6.36
C GLN A 296 -17.21 -17.61 -5.42
N ALA A 297 -16.94 -16.80 -4.40
CA ALA A 297 -17.98 -16.32 -3.49
C ALA A 297 -19.00 -15.42 -4.23
N ILE A 298 -18.53 -14.53 -5.11
CA ILE A 298 -19.39 -13.68 -5.95
C ILE A 298 -20.26 -14.52 -6.90
N LEU A 299 -19.67 -15.50 -7.59
CA LEU A 299 -20.39 -16.38 -8.52
C LEU A 299 -21.49 -17.20 -7.81
N LYS A 300 -21.18 -17.74 -6.62
CA LYS A 300 -22.18 -18.45 -5.80
C LYS A 300 -23.32 -17.53 -5.36
N ALA A 301 -23.03 -16.30 -4.98
CA ALA A 301 -24.05 -15.33 -4.60
C ALA A 301 -24.99 -15.00 -5.78
N LEU A 302 -24.45 -14.83 -6.99
CA LEU A 302 -25.22 -14.59 -8.22
C LEU A 302 -26.07 -15.80 -8.60
N SER A 303 -25.56 -17.03 -8.48
CA SER A 303 -26.32 -18.25 -8.81
C SER A 303 -27.46 -18.53 -7.80
N ASN A 304 -27.37 -18.03 -6.58
CA ASN A 304 -28.43 -18.18 -5.59
C ASN A 304 -29.49 -17.08 -5.67
N ALA A 305 -29.22 -16.01 -6.41
CA ALA A 305 -30.13 -14.88 -6.62
C ALA A 305 -31.03 -15.04 -7.87
N ASN A 306 -30.69 -16.01 -8.74
CA ASN A 306 -31.50 -16.43 -9.91
C ASN A 306 -32.28 -17.72 -9.59
#